data_5226616583e7e892ec0eaf033addd91e
#
_entry.id   5226616583e7e892ec0eaf033addd91e
#
_cell.length_a   1.000
_cell.length_b   1.000
_cell.length_c   1.000
_cell.angle_alpha   90.00
_cell.angle_beta   90.00
_cell.angle_gamma   90.00
#
_symmetry.space_group_name_H-M   'P 1'
#
loop_
_entity.id
_entity.type
_entity.pdbx_description
1 polymer ?
#
loop_
_entity_poly.entity_id
_entity_poly.type
_entity_poly.pdbx_seq_one_letter_code
_entity_poly.pdbx_strand_id
1 'polypeptide(L)'
;MRLWPGKRKEVFQTLLHGWSFIKEQMRQNDAIFAGELSGHYYFKANSTAESSSMATFALANIVSASDKPLSELIAPLRKYSQSGEINTKTTMPPAEILAKVKEIYSSKAKVFELDGVSVDAWETEGYWANVRMSNTEPLVRLNLEGKTREIMEAKRDEFLAIIRG
;
A
#
# COMPACT_ATOMS: atom_id res chain seq x y z
N MET A 1 -5.31 1.55 -1.24
CA MET A 1 -6.02 0.94 -0.09
C MET A 1 -7.18 1.83 0.30
N ARG A 2 -8.40 1.48 -0.12
CA ARG A 2 -9.62 2.19 0.28
C ARG A 2 -10.29 1.40 1.40
N LEU A 3 -10.47 2.03 2.56
CA LEU A 3 -11.07 1.42 3.73
C LEU A 3 -12.51 1.90 3.94
N TRP A 4 -13.29 1.02 4.48
CA TRP A 4 -14.55 1.01 5.20
C TRP A 4 -15.39 2.31 5.27
N PRO A 5 -16.71 2.28 4.94
CA PRO A 5 -17.62 3.40 5.12
C PRO A 5 -18.12 3.45 6.56
N GLY A 6 -17.46 4.15 7.43
CA GLY A 6 -17.89 4.44 8.80
C GLY A 6 -17.82 5.94 9.08
N LYS A 7 -18.74 6.48 9.88
CA LYS A 7 -18.95 7.91 10.17
C LYS A 7 -17.86 8.62 10.98
N ARG A 8 -16.60 8.16 10.98
CA ARG A 8 -15.46 8.89 11.53
C ARG A 8 -14.61 9.38 10.36
N LYS A 9 -14.04 10.58 10.47
CA LYS A 9 -13.08 11.09 9.49
C LYS A 9 -11.86 10.17 9.47
N GLU A 10 -11.91 9.18 8.61
CA GLU A 10 -10.77 8.31 8.33
C GLU A 10 -9.91 9.03 7.31
N VAL A 11 -8.74 9.46 7.74
CA VAL A 11 -7.76 10.10 6.87
C VAL A 11 -6.84 9.00 6.36
N PHE A 12 -7.08 8.56 5.12
CA PHE A 12 -6.15 7.70 4.42
C PHE A 12 -5.24 8.57 3.56
N GLN A 13 -4.00 8.65 3.95
CA GLN A 13 -2.94 9.21 3.13
C GLN A 13 -1.98 8.09 2.75
N THR A 14 -1.59 8.07 1.48
CA THR A 14 -0.40 7.33 1.06
C THR A 14 0.78 8.03 1.72
N LEU A 15 1.33 7.43 2.76
CA LEU A 15 2.39 8.04 3.56
C LEU A 15 3.75 7.69 2.96
N LEU A 16 4.65 8.65 3.01
CA LEU A 16 6.08 8.41 2.83
C LEU A 16 6.55 7.35 3.83
N HIS A 17 7.38 6.44 3.39
CA HIS A 17 7.95 5.40 4.26
C HIS A 17 8.85 6.05 5.32
N GLY A 18 8.64 5.65 6.56
CA GLY A 18 9.47 6.05 7.68
C GLY A 18 8.66 6.43 8.92
N TRP A 19 9.05 5.85 10.03
CA TRP A 19 8.38 5.99 11.34
C TRP A 19 8.17 7.45 11.80
N SER A 20 9.06 8.37 11.44
CA SER A 20 8.94 9.78 11.80
C SER A 20 7.79 10.49 11.07
N PHE A 21 7.63 10.22 9.78
CA PHE A 21 6.56 10.79 8.96
C PHE A 21 5.18 10.26 9.38
N ILE A 22 5.07 8.97 9.68
CA ILE A 22 3.82 8.37 10.13
C ILE A 22 3.37 9.00 11.45
N LYS A 23 4.28 9.14 12.42
CA LYS A 23 3.99 9.77 13.70
C LYS A 23 3.55 11.22 13.54
N GLU A 24 4.21 11.98 12.68
CA GLU A 24 3.85 13.36 12.40
C GLU A 24 2.45 13.44 11.78
N GLN A 25 2.17 12.65 10.76
CA GLN A 25 0.85 12.58 10.12
C GLN A 25 -0.25 12.15 11.09
N MET A 26 0.03 11.18 11.96
CA MET A 26 -0.92 10.79 13.01
C MET A 26 -1.26 11.95 13.94
N ARG A 27 -0.28 12.76 14.33
CA ARG A 27 -0.50 13.93 15.20
C ARG A 27 -1.26 15.04 14.49
N GLN A 28 -0.88 15.36 13.24
CA GLN A 28 -1.52 16.40 12.43
C GLN A 28 -2.99 16.10 12.14
N ASN A 29 -3.33 14.83 11.95
CA ASN A 29 -4.68 14.38 11.61
C ASN A 29 -5.46 13.81 12.79
N ASP A 30 -4.91 13.85 14.00
CA ASP A 30 -5.47 13.24 15.21
C ASP A 30 -5.84 11.75 15.02
N ALA A 31 -5.05 11.03 14.21
CA ALA A 31 -5.30 9.64 13.88
C ALA A 31 -5.05 8.72 15.08
N ILE A 32 -5.98 7.80 15.32
CA ILE A 32 -5.90 6.86 16.47
C ILE A 32 -4.99 5.67 16.20
N PHE A 33 -4.80 5.34 14.92
CA PHE A 33 -4.06 4.16 14.47
C PHE A 33 -3.46 4.42 13.09
N ALA A 34 -2.29 3.83 12.83
CA ALA A 34 -1.69 3.74 11.51
C ALA A 34 -0.95 2.40 11.35
N GLY A 35 -0.77 1.97 10.10
CA GLY A 35 -0.04 0.75 9.77
C GLY A 35 0.72 0.87 8.47
N GLU A 36 1.84 0.17 8.39
CA GLU A 36 2.65 0.02 7.20
C GLU A 36 2.44 -1.35 6.54
N LEU A 37 2.71 -1.45 5.25
CA LEU A 37 2.74 -2.73 4.55
C LEU A 37 3.82 -3.68 5.12
N SER A 38 4.87 -3.12 5.69
CA SER A 38 5.95 -3.83 6.39
C SER A 38 5.52 -4.49 7.71
N GLY A 39 4.27 -4.25 8.18
CA GLY A 39 3.74 -4.81 9.41
C GLY A 39 4.05 -4.01 10.67
N HIS A 40 4.49 -2.76 10.54
CA HIS A 40 4.61 -1.85 11.67
C HIS A 40 3.27 -1.17 11.95
N TYR A 41 2.85 -1.13 13.22
CA TYR A 41 1.58 -0.59 13.67
C TYR A 41 1.78 0.47 14.73
N TYR A 42 1.15 1.64 14.55
CA TYR A 42 1.29 2.82 15.39
C TYR A 42 -0.02 3.13 16.09
N PHE A 43 0.04 3.47 17.37
CA PHE A 43 -1.15 3.73 18.18
C PHE A 43 -1.05 5.11 18.84
N LYS A 44 -2.11 5.93 18.76
CA LYS A 44 -2.22 7.19 19.48
C LYS A 44 -2.10 6.97 20.98
N ALA A 45 -2.71 5.91 21.50
CA ALA A 45 -2.64 5.52 22.90
C ALA A 45 -1.21 5.21 23.40
N ASN A 46 -0.27 4.93 22.50
CA ASN A 46 1.15 4.75 22.76
C ASN A 46 1.98 5.96 22.28
N SER A 47 1.47 7.18 22.46
CA SER A 47 2.15 8.41 22.01
C SER A 47 2.54 8.41 20.53
N THR A 48 1.69 7.83 19.69
CA THR A 48 1.93 7.58 18.27
C THR A 48 3.16 6.72 17.97
N ALA A 49 3.63 5.94 18.96
CA ALA A 49 4.74 5.02 18.80
C ALA A 49 4.27 3.69 18.19
N GLU A 50 5.20 3.02 17.53
CA GLU A 50 5.02 1.65 17.03
C GLU A 50 4.90 0.68 18.22
N SER A 51 4.00 -0.31 18.10
CA SER A 51 3.87 -1.39 19.06
C SER A 51 3.22 -2.63 18.46
N SER A 52 4.04 -3.60 18.11
CA SER A 52 3.59 -4.93 17.68
C SER A 52 2.83 -5.66 18.79
N SER A 53 3.20 -5.43 20.07
CA SER A 53 2.50 -6.01 21.21
C SER A 53 1.05 -5.51 21.31
N MET A 54 0.82 -4.20 21.16
CA MET A 54 -0.54 -3.65 21.17
C MET A 54 -1.36 -4.18 19.98
N ALA A 55 -0.76 -4.33 18.81
CA ALA A 55 -1.42 -4.93 17.65
C ALA A 55 -1.80 -6.38 17.93
N THR A 56 -0.89 -7.17 18.53
CA THR A 56 -1.14 -8.56 18.90
C THR A 56 -2.28 -8.69 19.92
N PHE A 57 -2.27 -7.87 20.97
CA PHE A 57 -3.35 -7.90 21.98
C PHE A 57 -4.70 -7.44 21.39
N ALA A 58 -4.70 -6.41 20.54
CA ALA A 58 -5.92 -5.98 19.88
C ALA A 58 -6.50 -7.09 19.00
N LEU A 59 -5.66 -7.79 18.22
CA LEU A 59 -6.07 -8.92 17.42
C LEU A 59 -6.56 -10.10 18.27
N ALA A 60 -5.84 -10.44 19.34
CA ALA A 60 -6.23 -11.49 20.26
C ALA A 60 -7.60 -11.22 20.89
N ASN A 61 -7.86 -9.97 21.29
CA ASN A 61 -9.16 -9.56 21.82
C ASN A 61 -10.28 -9.74 20.78
N ILE A 62 -10.05 -9.34 19.52
CA ILE A 62 -11.04 -9.50 18.45
C ILE A 62 -11.34 -10.98 18.20
N VAL A 63 -10.32 -11.83 18.14
CA VAL A 63 -10.49 -13.27 17.91
C VAL A 63 -11.19 -13.93 19.09
N SER A 64 -10.79 -13.61 20.34
CA SER A 64 -11.36 -14.17 21.55
C SER A 64 -12.84 -13.74 21.79
N ALA A 65 -13.23 -12.60 21.27
CA ALA A 65 -14.62 -12.11 21.34
C ALA A 65 -15.51 -12.67 20.24
N SER A 66 -15.00 -13.55 19.39
CA SER A 66 -15.73 -14.11 18.25
C SER A 66 -15.67 -15.64 18.26
N ASP A 67 -16.79 -16.28 17.89
CA ASP A 67 -16.83 -17.72 17.63
C ASP A 67 -16.29 -18.11 16.25
N LYS A 68 -15.82 -17.11 15.46
CA LYS A 68 -15.31 -17.32 14.11
C LYS A 68 -13.78 -17.36 14.08
N PRO A 69 -13.18 -18.21 13.26
CA PRO A 69 -11.74 -18.18 13.03
C PRO A 69 -11.32 -16.89 12.35
N LEU A 70 -10.06 -16.49 12.54
CA LEU A 70 -9.50 -15.25 11.96
C LEU A 70 -9.70 -15.16 10.45
N SER A 71 -9.61 -16.27 9.73
CA SER A 71 -9.82 -16.33 8.27
C SER A 71 -11.21 -15.84 7.85
N GLU A 72 -12.24 -16.14 8.63
CA GLU A 72 -13.59 -15.64 8.38
C GLU A 72 -13.76 -14.17 8.78
N LEU A 73 -13.12 -13.75 9.88
CA LEU A 73 -13.16 -12.34 10.33
C LEU A 73 -12.53 -11.39 9.31
N ILE A 74 -11.45 -11.82 8.64
CA ILE A 74 -10.76 -11.01 7.63
C ILE A 74 -11.33 -11.18 6.21
N ALA A 75 -12.15 -12.20 5.94
CA ALA A 75 -12.70 -12.46 4.61
C ALA A 75 -13.42 -11.24 4.00
N PRO A 76 -14.25 -10.47 4.75
CA PRO A 76 -14.90 -9.26 4.23
C PRO A 76 -13.93 -8.15 3.83
N LEU A 77 -12.69 -8.19 4.31
CA LEU A 77 -11.65 -7.20 4.01
C LEU A 77 -10.86 -7.55 2.73
N ARG A 78 -10.91 -8.82 2.31
CA ARG A 78 -10.24 -9.32 1.09
C ARG A 78 -11.10 -9.05 -0.14
N LYS A 79 -11.31 -7.78 -0.47
CA LYS A 79 -12.18 -7.38 -1.59
C LYS A 79 -11.47 -7.24 -2.92
N TYR A 80 -10.15 -7.18 -2.91
CA TYR A 80 -9.32 -6.86 -4.06
C TYR A 80 -8.21 -7.88 -4.22
N SER A 81 -7.74 -8.04 -5.45
CA SER A 81 -6.60 -8.90 -5.78
C SER A 81 -5.32 -8.10 -5.70
N GLN A 82 -4.32 -8.62 -4.99
CA GLN A 82 -3.04 -7.98 -4.77
C GLN A 82 -1.92 -8.79 -5.43
N SER A 83 -0.95 -8.11 -6.06
CA SER A 83 0.24 -8.75 -6.61
C SER A 83 1.25 -9.18 -5.52
N GLY A 84 1.12 -8.63 -4.32
CA GLY A 84 2.21 -8.57 -3.37
C GLY A 84 3.33 -7.63 -3.84
N GLU A 85 4.41 -7.50 -3.06
CA GLU A 85 5.59 -6.74 -3.46
C GLU A 85 6.46 -7.58 -4.39
N ILE A 86 6.65 -7.12 -5.63
CA ILE A 86 7.49 -7.78 -6.63
C ILE A 86 8.80 -7.01 -6.76
N ASN A 87 9.90 -7.65 -6.40
CA ASN A 87 11.25 -7.10 -6.48
C ASN A 87 11.90 -7.51 -7.80
N THR A 88 12.33 -6.54 -8.61
CA THR A 88 12.95 -6.78 -9.91
C THR A 88 14.33 -6.12 -9.98
N LYS A 89 15.37 -6.92 -10.20
CA LYS A 89 16.68 -6.39 -10.58
C LYS A 89 16.62 -5.89 -12.01
N THR A 90 17.15 -4.70 -12.26
CA THR A 90 17.04 -4.03 -13.55
C THR A 90 18.42 -3.74 -14.11
N THR A 91 18.55 -3.78 -15.44
CA THR A 91 19.73 -3.34 -16.18
C THR A 91 19.72 -1.84 -16.42
N MET A 92 18.52 -1.26 -16.51
CA MET A 92 18.29 0.17 -16.66
C MET A 92 18.33 0.85 -15.27
N PRO A 93 18.87 2.07 -15.17
CA PRO A 93 18.82 2.83 -13.92
C PRO A 93 17.38 2.95 -13.38
N PRO A 94 17.14 2.66 -12.10
CA PRO A 94 15.79 2.72 -11.53
C PRO A 94 15.06 4.05 -11.75
N ALA A 95 15.78 5.18 -11.73
CA ALA A 95 15.19 6.50 -11.98
C ALA A 95 14.62 6.63 -13.41
N GLU A 96 15.26 6.03 -14.40
CA GLU A 96 14.77 6.04 -15.77
C GLU A 96 13.49 5.20 -15.92
N ILE A 97 13.40 4.09 -15.19
CA ILE A 97 12.19 3.26 -15.16
C ILE A 97 11.02 4.04 -14.56
N LEU A 98 11.24 4.73 -13.44
CA LEU A 98 10.22 5.57 -12.83
C LEU A 98 9.75 6.69 -13.78
N ALA A 99 10.70 7.34 -14.47
CA ALA A 99 10.38 8.36 -15.48
C ALA A 99 9.53 7.79 -16.62
N LYS A 100 9.88 6.60 -17.15
CA LYS A 100 9.09 5.88 -18.16
C LYS A 100 7.66 5.58 -17.68
N VAL A 101 7.51 5.04 -16.46
CA VAL A 101 6.19 4.75 -15.89
C VAL A 101 5.36 6.04 -15.81
N LYS A 102 5.95 7.11 -15.30
CA LYS A 102 5.30 8.43 -15.22
C LYS A 102 4.87 8.91 -16.60
N GLU A 103 5.73 8.88 -17.58
CA GLU A 103 5.45 9.31 -18.97
C GLU A 103 4.26 8.53 -19.56
N ILE A 104 4.30 7.20 -19.48
CA ILE A 104 3.26 6.32 -20.06
C ILE A 104 1.89 6.55 -19.43
N TYR A 105 1.84 6.79 -18.12
CA TYR A 105 0.57 6.81 -17.38
C TYR A 105 0.04 8.21 -17.08
N SER A 106 0.83 9.29 -17.23
CA SER A 106 0.39 10.67 -16.91
C SER A 106 -0.83 11.14 -17.68
N SER A 107 -1.04 10.62 -18.92
CA SER A 107 -2.22 10.93 -19.73
C SER A 107 -3.40 9.98 -19.52
N LYS A 108 -3.21 8.86 -18.80
CA LYS A 108 -4.19 7.77 -18.68
C LYS A 108 -4.79 7.67 -17.29
N ALA A 109 -4.06 8.11 -16.25
CA ALA A 109 -4.44 7.95 -14.85
C ALA A 109 -3.91 9.10 -13.99
N LYS A 110 -4.35 9.14 -12.72
CA LYS A 110 -3.72 10.04 -11.75
C LYS A 110 -2.37 9.48 -11.35
N VAL A 111 -1.33 10.30 -11.45
CA VAL A 111 0.04 9.92 -11.08
C VAL A 111 0.49 10.76 -9.89
N PHE A 112 1.08 10.09 -8.89
CA PHE A 112 1.63 10.70 -7.66
C PHE A 112 3.08 10.28 -7.47
N GLU A 113 3.90 11.18 -6.93
CA GLU A 113 5.33 10.97 -6.69
C GLU A 113 5.67 11.16 -5.19
N LEU A 114 4.98 10.46 -4.30
CA LEU A 114 5.25 10.52 -2.86
C LEU A 114 6.37 9.56 -2.43
N ASP A 115 6.31 8.31 -2.91
CA ASP A 115 7.34 7.28 -2.72
C ASP A 115 7.42 6.48 -4.02
N GLY A 116 8.33 6.88 -4.91
CA GLY A 116 8.34 6.41 -6.29
C GLY A 116 7.19 7.00 -7.10
N VAL A 117 6.68 6.23 -8.06
CA VAL A 117 5.56 6.61 -8.94
C VAL A 117 4.36 5.74 -8.64
N SER A 118 3.29 6.36 -8.18
CA SER A 118 1.99 5.71 -7.99
C SER A 118 1.03 6.08 -9.11
N VAL A 119 0.35 5.09 -9.66
CA VAL A 119 -0.66 5.22 -10.72
C VAL A 119 -2.02 4.81 -10.15
N ASP A 120 -2.97 5.75 -10.08
CA ASP A 120 -4.34 5.49 -9.64
C ASP A 120 -5.29 5.55 -10.84
N ALA A 121 -5.62 4.39 -11.37
CA ALA A 121 -6.65 4.15 -12.37
C ALA A 121 -7.85 3.38 -11.78
N TRP A 122 -8.08 3.51 -10.47
CA TRP A 122 -9.09 2.72 -9.77
C TRP A 122 -10.50 2.91 -10.28
N GLU A 123 -10.88 4.16 -10.59
CA GLU A 123 -12.23 4.46 -11.06
C GLU A 123 -12.41 4.17 -12.57
N THR A 124 -11.34 4.22 -13.35
CA THR A 124 -11.40 4.07 -14.81
C THR A 124 -11.14 2.64 -15.27
N GLU A 125 -10.06 2.03 -14.78
CA GLU A 125 -9.60 0.70 -15.22
C GLU A 125 -9.60 -0.33 -14.08
N GLY A 126 -9.90 0.07 -12.85
CA GLY A 126 -10.05 -0.83 -11.70
C GLY A 126 -8.75 -1.31 -11.09
N TYR A 127 -7.64 -0.57 -11.22
CA TYR A 127 -6.37 -0.89 -10.58
C TYR A 127 -5.69 0.32 -9.95
N TRP A 128 -4.77 0.03 -9.03
CA TRP A 128 -3.79 0.94 -8.47
C TRP A 128 -2.42 0.26 -8.48
N ALA A 129 -1.38 1.01 -8.80
CA ALA A 129 -0.01 0.51 -8.80
C ALA A 129 0.95 1.52 -8.16
N ASN A 130 2.01 1.01 -7.52
CA ASN A 130 3.16 1.80 -7.09
C ASN A 130 4.45 1.13 -7.56
N VAL A 131 5.30 1.92 -8.19
CA VAL A 131 6.64 1.53 -8.63
C VAL A 131 7.64 2.41 -7.90
N ARG A 132 8.53 1.81 -7.13
CA ARG A 132 9.53 2.55 -6.34
C ARG A 132 10.92 1.92 -6.38
N MET A 133 11.93 2.72 -6.13
CA MET A 133 13.29 2.22 -5.96
C MET A 133 13.44 1.58 -4.56
N SER A 134 14.30 0.59 -4.46
CA SER A 134 14.80 0.16 -3.15
C SER A 134 15.86 1.15 -2.65
N ASN A 135 15.83 1.45 -1.35
CA ASN A 135 16.83 2.31 -0.71
C ASN A 135 18.13 1.56 -0.38
N THR A 136 18.10 0.23 -0.40
CA THR A 136 19.21 -0.62 0.08
C THR A 136 19.82 -1.48 -1.02
N GLU A 137 19.11 -1.69 -2.11
CA GLU A 137 19.52 -2.60 -3.19
C GLU A 137 19.21 -1.99 -4.56
N PRO A 138 19.97 -2.32 -5.62
CA PRO A 138 19.76 -1.82 -6.98
C PRO A 138 18.58 -2.57 -7.65
N LEU A 139 17.37 -2.37 -7.14
CA LEU A 139 16.17 -2.99 -7.67
C LEU A 139 14.96 -2.04 -7.62
N VAL A 140 13.98 -2.36 -8.43
CA VAL A 140 12.68 -1.69 -8.48
C VAL A 140 11.63 -2.61 -7.86
N ARG A 141 10.74 -2.03 -7.06
CA ARG A 141 9.63 -2.70 -6.39
C ARG A 141 8.32 -2.28 -7.01
N LEU A 142 7.51 -3.27 -7.35
CA LEU A 142 6.14 -3.09 -7.83
C LEU A 142 5.17 -3.62 -6.77
N ASN A 143 4.19 -2.80 -6.39
CA ASN A 143 2.98 -3.20 -5.67
C ASN A 143 1.78 -2.84 -6.54
N LEU A 144 0.85 -3.77 -6.74
CA LEU A 144 -0.31 -3.55 -7.57
C LEU A 144 -1.55 -4.20 -6.95
N GLU A 145 -2.67 -3.49 -7.00
CA GLU A 145 -3.99 -3.97 -6.60
C GLU A 145 -4.97 -3.82 -7.76
N GLY A 146 -5.83 -4.81 -7.98
CA GLY A 146 -6.89 -4.80 -8.98
C GLY A 146 -8.25 -5.14 -8.37
N LYS A 147 -9.32 -4.58 -8.93
CA LYS A 147 -10.71 -4.93 -8.53
C LYS A 147 -10.99 -6.42 -8.71
N THR A 148 -10.37 -7.03 -9.73
CA THR A 148 -10.44 -8.48 -9.98
C THR A 148 -9.03 -9.03 -10.16
N ARG A 149 -8.94 -10.36 -10.13
CA ARG A 149 -7.67 -11.07 -10.33
C ARG A 149 -7.13 -10.86 -11.75
N GLU A 150 -8.01 -10.90 -12.73
CA GLU A 150 -7.67 -10.74 -14.15
C GLU A 150 -7.09 -9.35 -14.41
N ILE A 151 -7.72 -8.30 -13.86
CA ILE A 151 -7.21 -6.93 -13.96
C ILE A 151 -5.84 -6.83 -13.30
N MET A 152 -5.70 -7.39 -12.09
CA MET A 152 -4.43 -7.35 -11.36
C MET A 152 -3.32 -8.06 -12.14
N GLU A 153 -3.57 -9.27 -12.66
CA GLU A 153 -2.58 -10.05 -13.39
C GLU A 153 -2.19 -9.36 -14.71
N ALA A 154 -3.15 -8.87 -15.50
CA ALA A 154 -2.88 -8.18 -16.76
C ALA A 154 -2.06 -6.90 -16.54
N LYS A 155 -2.45 -6.08 -15.55
CA LYS A 155 -1.72 -4.85 -15.23
C LYS A 155 -0.36 -5.11 -14.61
N ARG A 156 -0.23 -6.09 -13.73
CA ARG A 156 1.06 -6.55 -13.20
C ARG A 156 2.04 -6.86 -14.34
N ASP A 157 1.60 -7.62 -15.31
CA ASP A 157 2.45 -8.05 -16.44
C ASP A 157 2.82 -6.87 -17.34
N GLU A 158 1.90 -5.90 -17.56
CA GLU A 158 2.15 -4.64 -18.26
C GLU A 158 3.25 -3.82 -17.55
N PHE A 159 3.12 -3.61 -16.23
CA PHE A 159 4.14 -2.89 -15.45
C PHE A 159 5.48 -3.62 -15.42
N LEU A 160 5.47 -4.95 -15.29
CA LEU A 160 6.70 -5.74 -15.29
C LEU A 160 7.42 -5.69 -16.64
N ALA A 161 6.70 -5.63 -17.75
CA ALA A 161 7.31 -5.42 -19.07
C ALA A 161 8.04 -4.08 -19.15
N ILE A 162 7.46 -3.00 -18.60
CA ILE A 162 8.12 -1.68 -18.56
C ILE A 162 9.37 -1.72 -17.65
N ILE A 163 9.30 -2.40 -16.51
CA ILE A 163 10.38 -2.48 -15.52
C ILE A 163 11.56 -3.30 -16.04
N ARG A 164 11.29 -4.33 -16.83
CA ARG A 164 12.31 -5.25 -17.34
C ARG A 164 12.96 -4.79 -18.64
N GLY A 165 12.32 -3.91 -19.39
CA GLY A 165 12.80 -3.31 -20.66
C GLY A 165 12.37 -4.09 -21.86
#